data_7c65e9cf8ec9aa9426c3de94ace523b5
#
_entry.id   7c65e9cf8ec9aa9426c3de94ace523b5
#
_cell.length_a   1.000
_cell.length_b   1.000
_cell.length_c   1.000
_cell.angle_alpha   90.00
_cell.angle_beta   90.00
_cell.angle_gamma   90.00
#
_symmetry.space_group_name_H-M   'P 1'
#
loop_
_entity.id
_entity.type
_entity.pdbx_description
1 polymer ?
#
loop_
_entity_poly.entity_id
_entity_poly.type
_entity_poly.pdbx_seq_one_letter_code
_entity_poly.pdbx_strand_id
1 'polypeptide(L)'
;MVVYFSLGTNLGDKEQNLRMAVQKIRKQIGEVISLSAFYATAPWGFSSDNTFLNAALCVDTALAPLEVLQTTQEIEREMGRTHKSVNAVYSDRVIDIDLLLCFADDDTPVLLDTPELKLPHPLMQIGRAHV
;
A
#
# COMPACT_ATOMS: atom_id res chain seq x y z
N MET A 1 -1.82 15.52 7.42
CA MET A 1 -2.77 14.58 6.83
C MET A 1 -2.45 13.18 7.31
N VAL A 2 -3.46 12.42 7.64
CA VAL A 2 -3.31 11.03 8.07
C VAL A 2 -3.69 10.12 6.90
N VAL A 3 -2.82 9.16 6.59
CA VAL A 3 -3.01 8.24 5.46
C VAL A 3 -3.03 6.82 5.96
N TYR A 4 -3.98 6.04 5.46
CA TYR A 4 -4.07 4.61 5.74
C TYR A 4 -3.63 3.85 4.51
N PHE A 5 -2.69 2.91 4.71
CA PHE A 5 -2.12 2.09 3.65
C PHE A 5 -2.39 0.62 3.89
N SER A 6 -2.46 -0.11 2.78
CA SER A 6 -2.35 -1.57 2.79
C SER A 6 -1.04 -1.94 2.11
N LEU A 7 -0.29 -2.83 2.71
CA LEU A 7 0.94 -3.38 2.14
C LEU A 7 0.74 -4.86 1.86
N GLY A 8 1.31 -5.35 0.77
CA GLY A 8 1.27 -6.77 0.44
C GLY A 8 2.51 -7.22 -0.29
N THR A 9 2.93 -8.44 -0.04
CA THR A 9 4.09 -9.06 -0.70
C THR A 9 3.88 -10.56 -0.81
N ASN A 10 4.29 -11.15 -1.93
CA ASN A 10 4.22 -12.59 -2.08
C ASN A 10 5.48 -13.20 -2.70
N LEU A 11 6.59 -12.48 -2.67
CA LEU A 11 7.86 -12.96 -3.22
C LEU A 11 8.98 -12.81 -2.20
N GLY A 12 9.90 -13.78 -2.21
CA GLY A 12 11.11 -13.71 -1.41
C GLY A 12 10.88 -13.76 0.09
N ASP A 13 11.67 -13.03 0.83
CA ASP A 13 11.51 -12.90 2.27
C ASP A 13 10.43 -11.89 2.58
N LYS A 14 9.22 -12.38 2.71
CA LYS A 14 8.02 -11.55 2.81
C LYS A 14 8.03 -10.66 4.06
N GLU A 15 8.44 -11.22 5.19
CA GLU A 15 8.51 -10.46 6.41
C GLU A 15 9.51 -9.31 6.30
N GLN A 16 10.68 -9.59 5.74
CA GLN A 16 11.70 -8.57 5.54
C GLN A 16 11.21 -7.50 4.54
N ASN A 17 10.49 -7.92 3.51
CA ASN A 17 9.94 -6.98 2.54
C ASN A 17 8.97 -6.00 3.21
N LEU A 18 8.08 -6.50 4.07
CA LEU A 18 7.15 -5.62 4.79
C LEU A 18 7.90 -4.68 5.74
N ARG A 19 8.88 -5.19 6.47
CA ARG A 19 9.66 -4.38 7.39
C ARG A 19 10.41 -3.27 6.65
N MET A 20 10.99 -3.61 5.50
CA MET A 20 11.70 -2.63 4.69
C MET A 20 10.76 -1.57 4.13
N ALA A 21 9.58 -1.97 3.67
CA ALA A 21 8.59 -1.02 3.17
C ALA A 21 8.15 -0.05 4.27
N VAL A 22 7.91 -0.54 5.47
CA VAL A 22 7.55 0.30 6.61
C VAL A 22 8.65 1.30 6.92
N GLN A 23 9.91 0.87 6.90
CA GLN A 23 11.02 1.77 7.16
C GLN A 23 11.15 2.85 6.09
N LYS A 24 10.95 2.49 4.82
CA LYS A 24 11.00 3.46 3.74
C LYS A 24 9.85 4.46 3.82
N ILE A 25 8.67 4.00 4.18
CA ILE A 25 7.51 4.87 4.40
C ILE A 25 7.81 5.85 5.54
N ARG A 26 8.36 5.34 6.65
CA ARG A 26 8.71 6.20 7.78
C ARG A 26 9.72 7.27 7.39
N LYS A 27 10.65 6.93 6.53
CA LYS A 27 11.72 7.84 6.12
C LYS A 27 11.28 8.83 5.05
N GLN A 28 10.43 8.41 4.13
CA GLN A 28 10.11 9.18 2.92
C GLN A 28 8.73 9.81 2.95
N ILE A 29 7.80 9.30 3.74
CA ILE A 29 6.41 9.79 3.74
C ILE A 29 6.07 10.48 5.04
N GLY A 30 6.28 9.83 6.18
CA GLY A 30 5.96 10.45 7.44
C GLY A 30 6.02 9.50 8.63
N GLU A 31 5.48 9.96 9.75
CA GLU A 31 5.52 9.20 10.99
C GLU A 31 4.49 8.09 10.99
N VAL A 32 4.94 6.87 11.26
CA VAL A 32 4.04 5.73 11.39
C VAL A 32 3.35 5.79 12.75
N ILE A 33 2.04 6.05 12.73
CA ILE A 33 1.25 6.17 13.95
C ILE A 33 0.88 4.79 14.48
N SER A 34 0.50 3.88 13.58
CA SER A 34 0.16 2.51 13.96
C SER A 34 0.47 1.55 12.83
N LEU A 35 0.73 0.32 13.20
CA LEU A 35 1.06 -0.76 12.27
C LEU A 35 0.36 -2.02 12.78
N SER A 36 -0.38 -2.69 11.89
CA SER A 36 -1.05 -3.94 12.24
C SER A 36 -0.04 -5.08 12.40
N ALA A 37 -0.48 -6.17 12.99
CA ALA A 37 0.26 -7.42 12.88
C ALA A 37 0.30 -7.83 11.41
N PHE A 38 1.32 -8.58 11.02
CA PHE A 38 1.39 -9.13 9.67
C PHE A 38 0.44 -10.33 9.58
N TYR A 39 -0.29 -10.42 8.46
CA TYR A 39 -1.26 -11.50 8.29
C TYR A 39 -1.19 -12.04 6.87
N ALA A 40 -1.46 -13.32 6.74
CA ALA A 40 -1.36 -14.02 5.46
C ALA A 40 -2.72 -14.11 4.78
N THR A 41 -2.73 -13.97 3.45
CA THR A 41 -3.93 -14.18 2.65
C THR A 41 -3.59 -15.06 1.46
N ALA A 42 -4.60 -15.81 0.98
CA ALA A 42 -4.44 -16.62 -0.22
C ALA A 42 -4.38 -15.72 -1.46
N PRO A 43 -3.69 -16.17 -2.52
CA PRO A 43 -3.69 -15.46 -3.79
C PRO A 43 -5.10 -15.29 -4.32
N TRP A 44 -5.40 -14.11 -4.87
CA TRP A 44 -6.73 -13.80 -5.35
C TRP A 44 -6.75 -13.77 -6.86
N GLY A 45 -7.61 -14.57 -7.46
CA GLY A 45 -7.86 -14.52 -8.90
C GLY A 45 -6.79 -15.12 -9.78
N PHE A 46 -5.76 -15.74 -9.22
CA PHE A 46 -4.75 -16.43 -10.01
C PHE A 46 -4.16 -17.62 -9.24
N SER A 47 -3.58 -18.52 -9.99
CA SER A 47 -2.98 -19.70 -9.45
C SER A 47 -1.53 -19.41 -9.08
N SER A 48 -1.26 -19.32 -7.80
CA SER A 48 0.09 -19.14 -7.30
C SER A 48 0.23 -19.92 -5.99
N ASP A 49 1.37 -20.54 -5.81
CA ASP A 49 1.69 -21.21 -4.56
C ASP A 49 2.12 -20.24 -3.47
N ASN A 50 2.34 -18.96 -3.83
CA ASN A 50 2.78 -17.94 -2.89
C ASN A 50 1.60 -17.27 -2.24
N THR A 51 1.44 -17.45 -0.95
CA THR A 51 0.49 -16.64 -0.18
C THR A 51 1.04 -15.23 -0.02
N PHE A 52 0.14 -14.27 0.08
CA PHE A 52 0.52 -12.90 0.42
C PHE A 52 0.72 -12.77 1.92
N LEU A 53 1.71 -12.00 2.29
CA LEU A 53 1.83 -11.47 3.65
C LEU A 53 1.46 -10.00 3.59
N ASN A 54 0.59 -9.56 4.48
CA ASN A 54 -0.01 -8.23 4.42
C ASN A 54 0.15 -7.49 5.73
N ALA A 55 0.04 -6.16 5.64
CA ALA A 55 -0.02 -5.30 6.81
C ALA A 55 -0.84 -4.06 6.47
N ALA A 56 -1.44 -3.46 7.48
CA ALA A 56 -2.09 -2.16 7.36
C ALA A 56 -1.36 -1.17 8.24
N LEU A 57 -1.24 0.07 7.80
CA LEU A 57 -0.59 1.07 8.64
C LEU A 57 -1.23 2.44 8.44
N CYS A 58 -1.04 3.26 9.46
CA CYS A 58 -1.53 4.62 9.51
C CYS A 58 -0.33 5.55 9.67
N VAL A 59 -0.26 6.58 8.85
CA VAL A 59 0.91 7.47 8.78
C VAL A 59 0.45 8.91 8.80
N ASP A 60 1.13 9.73 9.61
CA ASP A 60 0.95 11.17 9.57
C ASP A 60 2.00 11.79 8.64
N THR A 61 1.55 12.52 7.63
CA THR A 61 2.43 13.06 6.61
C THR A 61 2.15 14.54 6.33
N ALA A 62 3.19 15.25 5.96
CA ALA A 62 3.08 16.62 5.46
C ALA A 62 2.86 16.68 3.95
N LEU A 63 2.92 15.53 3.27
CA LEU A 63 2.78 15.48 1.82
C LEU A 63 1.31 15.58 1.40
N ALA A 64 1.08 16.09 0.19
CA ALA A 64 -0.24 16.05 -0.43
C ALA A 64 -0.54 14.65 -0.95
N PRO A 65 -1.83 14.30 -1.17
CA PRO A 65 -2.19 12.93 -1.60
C PRO A 65 -1.44 12.44 -2.84
N LEU A 66 -1.31 13.27 -3.87
CA LEU A 66 -0.60 12.85 -5.08
C LEU A 66 0.89 12.69 -4.84
N GLU A 67 1.47 13.48 -3.94
CA GLU A 67 2.86 13.29 -3.55
C GLU A 67 3.06 11.99 -2.80
N VAL A 68 2.12 11.64 -1.94
CA VAL A 68 2.15 10.34 -1.25
C VAL A 68 2.11 9.20 -2.26
N LEU A 69 1.20 9.28 -3.23
CA LEU A 69 1.12 8.27 -4.28
C LEU A 69 2.44 8.13 -5.03
N GLN A 70 3.03 9.24 -5.46
CA GLN A 70 4.30 9.23 -6.18
C GLN A 70 5.41 8.61 -5.35
N THR A 71 5.44 8.92 -4.07
CA THR A 71 6.46 8.38 -3.17
C THR A 71 6.27 6.88 -2.96
N THR A 72 5.03 6.40 -2.82
CA THR A 72 4.80 4.96 -2.71
C THR A 72 5.23 4.22 -3.97
N GLN A 73 5.00 4.81 -5.13
CA GLN A 73 5.45 4.22 -6.39
C GLN A 73 6.97 4.17 -6.48
N GLU A 74 7.65 5.20 -5.98
CA GLU A 74 9.11 5.17 -5.91
C GLU A 74 9.61 4.09 -4.96
N ILE A 75 8.98 3.93 -3.81
CA ILE A 75 9.34 2.87 -2.87
C ILE A 75 9.17 1.50 -3.51
N GLU A 76 8.09 1.30 -4.23
CA GLU A 76 7.87 0.05 -4.97
C GLU A 76 8.99 -0.19 -5.97
N ARG A 77 9.39 0.84 -6.69
CA ARG A 77 10.52 0.73 -7.63
C ARG A 77 11.83 0.42 -6.94
N GLU A 78 12.11 1.07 -5.84
CA GLU A 78 13.36 0.84 -5.09
C GLU A 78 13.45 -0.60 -4.61
N MET A 79 12.33 -1.19 -4.24
CA MET A 79 12.32 -2.51 -3.63
C MET A 79 12.21 -3.66 -4.62
N GLY A 80 11.64 -3.44 -5.79
CA GLY A 80 11.32 -4.58 -6.63
C GLY A 80 11.54 -4.40 -8.10
N ARG A 81 12.03 -3.28 -8.51
CA ARG A 81 12.00 -2.96 -9.89
C ARG A 81 13.25 -3.12 -10.67
N THR A 82 14.20 -3.78 -10.15
CA THR A 82 15.36 -4.14 -10.93
C THR A 82 14.99 -5.13 -12.03
N HIS A 83 13.85 -5.79 -11.90
CA HIS A 83 13.38 -6.69 -12.92
C HIS A 83 12.11 -6.14 -13.53
N LYS A 84 12.25 -5.56 -14.69
CA LYS A 84 11.10 -5.33 -15.51
C LYS A 84 10.58 -6.66 -15.94
N SER A 85 9.50 -7.03 -15.40
CA SER A 85 8.74 -8.12 -15.94
C SER A 85 8.11 -7.63 -17.22
N VAL A 86 8.56 -8.12 -18.30
CA VAL A 86 8.14 -7.69 -19.62
C VAL A 86 6.70 -8.07 -19.92
N ASN A 87 6.17 -9.07 -19.24
CA ASN A 87 4.83 -9.56 -19.48
C ASN A 87 4.04 -9.64 -18.19
N ALA A 88 4.23 -8.68 -17.34
CA ALA A 88 3.63 -8.71 -16.03
C ALA A 88 2.16 -8.41 -16.13
N VAL A 89 1.36 -9.39 -16.37
CA VAL A 89 -0.07 -9.19 -16.31
C VAL A 89 -0.56 -9.41 -14.89
N TYR A 90 -0.17 -10.44 -14.22
CA TYR A 90 -0.47 -10.70 -12.82
C TYR A 90 0.75 -11.32 -12.24
N SER A 91 1.72 -10.50 -11.98
CA SER A 91 2.93 -11.01 -11.42
C SER A 91 2.87 -11.02 -9.92
N ASP A 92 3.53 -11.98 -9.35
CA ASP A 92 3.90 -11.93 -7.96
C ASP A 92 4.71 -10.66 -7.74
N ARG A 93 4.53 -10.00 -6.60
CA ARG A 93 5.16 -8.72 -6.33
C ARG A 93 5.99 -8.74 -5.08
N VAL A 94 7.15 -8.08 -5.17
CA VAL A 94 7.98 -7.88 -4.00
C VAL A 94 7.25 -7.03 -2.98
N ILE A 95 6.62 -5.95 -3.44
CA ILE A 95 5.82 -5.11 -2.55
C ILE A 95 4.73 -4.40 -3.35
N ASP A 96 3.55 -4.30 -2.74
CA ASP A 96 2.43 -3.55 -3.27
C ASP A 96 1.96 -2.62 -2.15
N ILE A 97 1.85 -1.34 -2.45
CA ILE A 97 1.48 -0.32 -1.46
C ILE A 97 0.24 0.41 -1.98
N ASP A 98 -0.88 0.23 -1.29
CA ASP A 98 -2.13 0.88 -1.68
C ASP A 98 -2.52 1.96 -0.69
N LEU A 99 -2.86 3.15 -1.20
CA LEU A 99 -3.49 4.18 -0.38
C LEU A 99 -4.97 3.83 -0.25
N LEU A 100 -5.43 3.67 0.97
CA LEU A 100 -6.82 3.28 1.22
C LEU A 100 -7.70 4.49 1.45
N LEU A 101 -7.30 5.37 2.34
CA LEU A 101 -8.04 6.58 2.66
C LEU A 101 -7.15 7.58 3.37
N CYS A 102 -7.56 8.84 3.32
CA CYS A 102 -6.82 9.94 3.95
C CYS A 102 -7.76 10.83 4.71
N PHE A 103 -7.25 11.43 5.79
CA PHE A 103 -7.97 12.45 6.56
C PHE A 103 -7.12 13.70 6.66
N ALA A 104 -7.75 14.85 6.45
CA ALA A 104 -7.09 16.13 6.66
C ALA A 104 -6.85 16.37 8.16
N ASP A 105 -6.10 17.43 8.49
CA ASP A 105 -5.74 17.72 9.87
C ASP A 105 -6.96 18.00 10.76
N ASP A 106 -8.08 18.40 10.16
CA ASP A 106 -9.34 18.62 10.89
C ASP A 106 -10.23 17.37 10.93
N ASP A 107 -9.65 16.22 10.62
CA ASP A 107 -10.32 14.91 10.61
C ASP A 107 -11.39 14.75 9.51
N THR A 108 -11.45 15.65 8.55
CA THR A 108 -12.36 15.46 7.42
C THR A 108 -11.75 14.51 6.41
N PRO A 109 -12.57 13.62 5.81
CA PRO A 109 -12.04 12.70 4.80
C PRO A 109 -11.62 13.46 3.54
N VAL A 110 -10.49 13.03 2.97
CA VAL A 110 -10.02 13.55 1.70
C VAL A 110 -10.67 12.75 0.59
N LEU A 111 -11.41 13.44 -0.28
CA LEU A 111 -12.10 12.80 -1.39
C LEU A 111 -11.40 13.17 -2.69
N LEU A 112 -10.99 12.16 -3.43
CA LEU A 112 -10.37 12.35 -4.73
C LEU A 112 -10.92 11.34 -5.72
N ASP A 113 -11.14 11.80 -6.95
CA ASP A 113 -11.56 10.94 -8.03
C ASP A 113 -10.84 11.39 -9.30
N THR A 114 -9.59 10.96 -9.42
CA THR A 114 -8.75 11.27 -10.56
C THR A 114 -8.32 9.98 -11.24
N PRO A 115 -7.84 10.04 -12.50
CA PRO A 115 -7.34 8.83 -13.14
C PRO A 115 -6.18 8.18 -12.36
N GLU A 116 -5.37 8.99 -11.68
CA GLU A 116 -4.20 8.49 -10.96
C GLU A 116 -4.53 7.98 -9.58
N LEU A 117 -5.53 8.55 -8.92
CA LEU A 117 -5.79 8.26 -7.52
C LEU A 117 -7.26 8.47 -7.16
N LYS A 118 -7.84 7.47 -6.54
CA LYS A 118 -9.20 7.55 -6.00
C LYS A 118 -9.16 7.35 -4.49
N LEU A 119 -9.77 8.27 -3.77
CA LEU A 119 -9.86 8.22 -2.31
C LEU A 119 -11.31 8.45 -1.89
N PRO A 120 -11.88 7.61 -1.06
CA PRO A 120 -11.29 6.36 -0.55
C PRO A 120 -11.09 5.36 -1.68
N HIS A 121 -10.19 4.41 -1.44
CA HIS A 121 -9.91 3.35 -2.42
C HIS A 121 -11.20 2.58 -2.73
N PRO A 122 -11.42 2.18 -4.00
CA PRO A 122 -12.66 1.48 -4.36
C PRO A 122 -12.94 0.23 -3.53
N LEU A 123 -11.91 -0.49 -3.11
CA LEU A 123 -12.08 -1.68 -2.27
C LEU A 123 -12.66 -1.34 -0.89
N MET A 124 -12.37 -0.15 -0.38
CA MET A 124 -12.94 0.29 0.90
C MET A 124 -14.44 0.49 0.79
N GLN A 125 -14.90 1.00 -0.35
CA GLN A 125 -16.33 1.18 -0.58
C GLN A 125 -17.06 -0.16 -0.66
N ILE A 126 -16.46 -1.13 -1.30
CA ILE A 126 -17.02 -2.49 -1.38
C ILE A 126 -17.13 -3.09 0.03
N GLY A 127 -16.09 -2.94 0.84
CA GLY A 127 -16.12 -3.43 2.21
C GLY A 127 -17.22 -2.78 3.03
N ARG A 128 -17.45 -1.50 2.84
CA ARG A 128 -18.51 -0.78 3.55
C ARG A 128 -19.91 -1.26 3.15
N ALA A 129 -20.08 -1.70 1.93
CA ALA A 129 -21.36 -2.19 1.45
C ALA A 129 -21.76 -3.51 2.11
N HIS A 130 -20.84 -4.21 2.70
CA HIS A 130 -21.07 -5.50 3.32
C HIS A 130 -21.17 -5.44 4.84
N VAL A 131 -21.12 -4.27 5.39
CA VAL A 131 -21.21 -4.09 6.86
C VAL A 131 -22.62 -4.01 7.34
#